data_499f68ff52a292e49d99cb89c77bb732
#
_entry.id   499f68ff52a292e49d99cb89c77bb732
#
_cell.length_a   1.000
_cell.length_b   1.000
_cell.length_c   1.000
_cell.angle_alpha   90.00
_cell.angle_beta   90.00
_cell.angle_gamma   90.00
#
_symmetry.space_group_name_H-M   'P 1'
#
loop_
_entity.id
_entity.type
_entity.pdbx_description
1 polymer ?
#
loop_
_entity_poly.entity_id
_entity_poly.type
_entity_poly.pdbx_seq_one_letter_code
_entity_poly.pdbx_strand_id
1 'polypeptide(L)'
;KAQLEQLYAGVNVKIKHIRGNIDTRLAKLDAGEYDALVLAEAGLDALGIKRDYERLTSMVPAVGQGIIALQTRKDDVITNEIVSKANHKLTYDQAQLERALLKGIGGDCSTRVAGHATGNNPIKLEAVYYTEN
;
A
#
# COMPACT_ATOMS: atom_id res chain seq x y z
N LYS A 1 4.28 -8.75 -4.55
CA LYS A 1 4.55 -9.98 -5.34
C LYS A 1 5.42 -10.92 -4.52
N ALA A 2 6.65 -10.53 -4.11
CA ALA A 2 7.58 -11.40 -3.38
C ALA A 2 6.95 -12.04 -2.12
N GLN A 3 6.24 -11.29 -1.30
CA GLN A 3 5.56 -11.83 -0.12
C GLN A 3 4.49 -12.89 -0.49
N LEU A 4 3.73 -12.68 -1.55
CA LEU A 4 2.75 -13.67 -2.03
C LEU A 4 3.45 -14.94 -2.54
N GLU A 5 4.55 -14.79 -3.30
CA GLU A 5 5.34 -15.92 -3.77
C GLU A 5 5.91 -16.75 -2.60
N GLN A 6 6.33 -16.09 -1.53
CA GLN A 6 6.79 -16.76 -0.32
C GLN A 6 5.63 -17.42 0.46
N LEU A 7 4.51 -16.71 0.63
CA LEU A 7 3.34 -17.19 1.38
C LEU A 7 2.74 -18.45 0.74
N TYR A 8 2.73 -18.51 -0.59
CA TYR A 8 2.21 -19.63 -1.35
C TYR A 8 3.30 -20.53 -1.96
N ALA A 9 4.51 -20.52 -1.36
CA ALA A 9 5.57 -21.43 -1.77
C ALA A 9 5.12 -22.91 -1.64
N GLY A 10 5.30 -23.67 -2.71
CA GLY A 10 4.86 -25.07 -2.76
C GLY A 10 3.39 -25.28 -3.22
N VAL A 11 2.64 -24.20 -3.42
CA VAL A 11 1.31 -24.25 -4.06
C VAL A 11 1.44 -23.81 -5.52
N ASN A 12 0.73 -24.46 -6.43
CA ASN A 12 0.75 -24.10 -7.86
C ASN A 12 -0.06 -22.82 -8.12
N VAL A 13 0.48 -21.68 -7.66
CA VAL A 13 -0.11 -20.34 -7.83
C VAL A 13 0.69 -19.54 -8.83
N LYS A 14 0.04 -19.00 -9.86
CA LYS A 14 0.63 -18.14 -10.87
C LYS A 14 0.27 -16.67 -10.59
N ILE A 15 1.23 -15.88 -10.10
CA ILE A 15 1.02 -14.47 -9.79
C ILE A 15 1.26 -13.61 -11.03
N LYS A 16 0.22 -12.93 -11.48
CA LYS A 16 0.23 -12.04 -12.64
C LYS A 16 -0.05 -10.59 -12.23
N HIS A 17 0.48 -9.64 -12.99
CA HIS A 17 0.10 -8.24 -12.86
C HIS A 17 -1.26 -7.99 -13.51
N ILE A 18 -2.10 -7.19 -12.87
CA ILE A 18 -3.35 -6.70 -13.43
C ILE A 18 -3.35 -5.17 -13.41
N ARG A 19 -3.86 -4.55 -14.45
CA ARG A 19 -4.00 -3.11 -14.60
C ARG A 19 -5.46 -2.73 -14.84
N GLY A 20 -5.79 -1.49 -14.58
CA GLY A 20 -7.13 -0.92 -14.70
C GLY A 20 -7.65 -0.39 -13.37
N ASN A 21 -8.79 0.27 -13.41
CA ASN A 21 -9.54 0.67 -12.24
C ASN A 21 -10.09 -0.55 -11.50
N ILE A 22 -10.60 -0.37 -10.28
CA ILE A 22 -11.16 -1.46 -9.48
C ILE A 22 -12.26 -2.19 -10.24
N ASP A 23 -13.21 -1.46 -10.85
CA ASP A 23 -14.30 -2.06 -11.63
C ASP A 23 -13.80 -2.93 -12.77
N THR A 24 -12.78 -2.45 -13.52
CA THR A 24 -12.18 -3.21 -14.61
C THR A 24 -11.52 -4.49 -14.11
N ARG A 25 -10.85 -4.42 -12.95
CA ARG A 25 -10.18 -5.60 -12.35
C ARG A 25 -11.20 -6.60 -11.84
N LEU A 26 -12.28 -6.14 -11.23
CA LEU A 26 -13.37 -6.99 -10.77
C LEU A 26 -14.10 -7.66 -11.95
N ALA A 27 -14.33 -6.92 -13.03
CA ALA A 27 -14.92 -7.49 -14.25
C ALA A 27 -14.05 -8.63 -14.83
N LYS A 28 -12.73 -8.51 -14.80
CA LYS A 28 -11.81 -9.57 -15.23
C LYS A 28 -11.85 -10.80 -14.32
N LEU A 29 -12.03 -10.62 -13.00
CA LEU A 29 -12.26 -11.72 -12.07
C LEU A 29 -13.58 -12.42 -12.38
N ASP A 30 -14.66 -11.65 -12.58
CA ASP A 30 -15.99 -12.18 -12.91
C ASP A 30 -16.02 -12.92 -14.26
N ALA A 31 -15.17 -12.49 -15.20
CA ALA A 31 -14.98 -13.16 -16.49
C ALA A 31 -14.10 -14.43 -16.41
N GLY A 32 -13.56 -14.75 -15.24
CA GLY A 32 -12.70 -15.93 -15.06
C GLY A 32 -11.28 -15.79 -15.62
N GLU A 33 -10.83 -14.56 -15.93
CA GLU A 33 -9.44 -14.33 -16.36
C GLU A 33 -8.43 -14.51 -15.20
N TYR A 34 -8.92 -14.41 -13.97
CA TYR A 34 -8.18 -14.58 -12.72
C TYR A 34 -9.03 -15.34 -11.72
N ASP A 35 -8.40 -16.21 -10.94
CA ASP A 35 -9.08 -16.97 -9.86
C ASP A 35 -9.23 -16.13 -8.60
N ALA A 36 -8.33 -15.17 -8.38
CA ALA A 36 -8.35 -14.24 -7.24
C ALA A 36 -7.66 -12.92 -7.57
N LEU A 37 -8.03 -11.84 -6.86
CA LEU A 37 -7.39 -10.53 -6.93
C LEU A 37 -6.93 -10.08 -5.55
N VAL A 38 -5.78 -9.41 -5.51
CA VAL A 38 -5.34 -8.65 -4.32
C VAL A 38 -5.61 -7.18 -4.55
N LEU A 39 -6.44 -6.60 -3.71
CA LEU A 39 -6.88 -5.20 -3.78
C LEU A 39 -6.73 -4.53 -2.41
N ALA A 40 -6.69 -3.19 -2.38
CA ALA A 40 -6.81 -2.44 -1.15
C ALA A 40 -8.28 -2.38 -0.72
N GLU A 41 -8.59 -2.83 0.50
CA GLU A 41 -9.94 -2.81 1.08
C GLU A 41 -10.55 -1.40 1.02
N ALA A 42 -9.79 -0.38 1.38
CA ALA A 42 -10.23 1.02 1.33
C ALA A 42 -10.73 1.47 -0.06
N GLY A 43 -10.25 0.84 -1.13
CA GLY A 43 -10.73 1.11 -2.48
C GLY A 43 -12.13 0.54 -2.74
N LEU A 44 -12.45 -0.63 -2.18
CA LEU A 44 -13.78 -1.22 -2.25
C LEU A 44 -14.77 -0.38 -1.42
N ASP A 45 -14.38 -0.01 -0.21
CA ASP A 45 -15.19 0.81 0.70
C ASP A 45 -15.51 2.18 0.09
N ALA A 46 -14.51 2.85 -0.48
CA ALA A 46 -14.68 4.17 -1.10
C ALA A 46 -15.65 4.15 -2.29
N LEU A 47 -15.74 3.02 -2.99
CA LEU A 47 -16.67 2.82 -4.12
C LEU A 47 -18.00 2.18 -3.69
N GLY A 48 -18.19 1.86 -2.41
CA GLY A 48 -19.38 1.19 -1.91
C GLY A 48 -19.56 -0.23 -2.46
N ILE A 49 -18.48 -0.88 -2.91
CA ILE A 49 -18.51 -2.21 -3.50
C ILE A 49 -18.56 -3.26 -2.39
N LYS A 50 -19.66 -4.00 -2.34
CA LYS A 50 -19.85 -5.11 -1.39
C LYS A 50 -19.53 -6.43 -2.08
N ARG A 51 -18.46 -7.09 -1.62
CA ARG A 51 -18.04 -8.42 -2.08
C ARG A 51 -17.46 -9.19 -0.90
N ASP A 52 -17.55 -10.50 -0.96
CA ASP A 52 -16.85 -11.35 -0.02
C ASP A 52 -15.34 -11.33 -0.34
N TYR A 53 -14.54 -11.14 0.70
CA TYR A 53 -13.08 -11.15 0.59
C TYR A 53 -12.43 -11.59 1.89
N GLU A 54 -11.21 -12.05 1.80
CA GLU A 54 -10.36 -12.37 2.94
C GLU A 54 -9.30 -11.28 3.13
N ARG A 55 -9.10 -10.84 4.37
CA ARG A 55 -8.03 -9.88 4.71
C ARG A 55 -6.69 -10.59 4.80
N LEU A 56 -5.72 -10.13 4.02
CA LEU A 56 -4.35 -10.61 4.08
C LEU A 56 -3.59 -9.92 5.23
N THR A 57 -3.70 -10.49 6.43
CA THR A 57 -3.06 -9.95 7.64
C THR A 57 -1.60 -10.36 7.81
N SER A 58 -1.14 -11.37 7.06
CA SER A 58 0.23 -11.89 7.10
C SER A 58 1.21 -11.15 6.19
N MET A 59 0.78 -10.08 5.54
CA MET A 59 1.60 -9.30 4.61
C MET A 59 1.85 -7.90 5.13
N VAL A 60 3.11 -7.46 5.08
CA VAL A 60 3.47 -6.06 5.32
C VAL A 60 3.15 -5.24 4.08
N PRO A 61 2.35 -4.16 4.18
CA PRO A 61 2.03 -3.30 3.03
C PRO A 61 3.27 -2.60 2.45
N ALA A 62 3.14 -2.10 1.23
CA ALA A 62 4.17 -1.23 0.66
C ALA A 62 4.26 0.08 1.44
N VAL A 63 5.45 0.67 1.49
CA VAL A 63 5.69 1.99 2.10
C VAL A 63 4.69 3.03 1.57
N GLY A 64 4.00 3.73 2.47
CA GLY A 64 2.99 4.73 2.15
C GLY A 64 1.64 4.17 1.67
N GLN A 65 1.46 2.86 1.69
CA GLN A 65 0.19 2.23 1.30
C GLN A 65 -0.94 2.64 2.27
N GLY A 66 -2.06 3.12 1.72
CA GLY A 66 -3.20 3.59 2.51
C GLY A 66 -3.05 5.00 3.09
N ILE A 67 -1.96 5.71 2.79
CA ILE A 67 -1.75 7.10 3.18
C ILE A 67 -2.14 8.01 2.01
N ILE A 68 -3.10 8.92 2.25
CA ILE A 68 -3.46 9.96 1.29
C ILE A 68 -2.54 11.16 1.49
N ALA A 69 -1.87 11.58 0.42
CA ALA A 69 -0.99 12.75 0.43
C ALA A 69 -1.60 13.89 -0.38
N LEU A 70 -1.57 15.10 0.17
CA LEU A 70 -1.93 16.32 -0.52
C LEU A 70 -0.64 17.04 -0.93
N GLN A 71 -0.50 17.34 -2.21
CA GLN A 71 0.66 18.03 -2.76
C GLN A 71 0.28 19.44 -3.23
N THR A 72 1.04 20.40 -2.79
CA THR A 72 0.87 21.82 -3.15
C THR A 72 2.17 22.40 -3.70
N ARG A 73 2.11 23.57 -4.32
CA ARG A 73 3.32 24.33 -4.67
C ARG A 73 3.96 24.90 -3.41
N LYS A 74 5.28 24.88 -3.33
CA LYS A 74 6.03 25.28 -2.14
C LYS A 74 5.79 26.75 -1.73
N ASP A 75 5.61 27.62 -2.69
CA ASP A 75 5.43 29.06 -2.55
C ASP A 75 3.96 29.52 -2.50
N ASP A 76 3.02 28.61 -2.60
CA ASP A 76 1.59 28.90 -2.50
C ASP A 76 1.15 28.90 -1.02
N VAL A 77 1.40 30.02 -0.36
CA VAL A 77 1.16 30.18 1.08
C VAL A 77 -0.31 29.94 1.45
N ILE A 78 -1.23 30.46 0.64
CA ILE A 78 -2.69 30.36 0.93
C ILE A 78 -3.14 28.91 0.86
N THR A 79 -2.81 28.19 -0.22
CA THR A 79 -3.18 26.78 -0.37
C THR A 79 -2.51 25.94 0.71
N ASN A 80 -1.24 26.21 1.02
CA ASN A 80 -0.51 25.49 2.07
C ASN A 80 -1.18 25.63 3.43
N GLU A 81 -1.64 26.84 3.78
CA GLU A 81 -2.37 27.06 5.04
C GLU A 81 -3.70 26.29 5.09
N ILE A 82 -4.46 26.29 3.99
CA ILE A 82 -5.72 25.57 3.92
C ILE A 82 -5.49 24.05 4.08
N VAL A 83 -4.56 23.50 3.31
CA VAL A 83 -4.27 22.06 3.27
C VAL A 83 -3.66 21.57 4.60
N SER A 84 -2.88 22.42 5.29
CA SER A 84 -2.30 22.06 6.59
C SER A 84 -3.35 21.68 7.64
N LYS A 85 -4.57 22.22 7.54
CA LYS A 85 -5.69 21.89 8.44
C LYS A 85 -6.21 20.48 8.29
N ALA A 86 -5.97 19.83 7.13
CA ALA A 86 -6.30 18.42 6.89
C ALA A 86 -5.20 17.46 7.36
N ASN A 87 -4.06 17.98 7.84
CA ASN A 87 -2.96 17.11 8.26
C ASN A 87 -3.28 16.35 9.54
N HIS A 88 -3.21 15.02 9.49
CA HIS A 88 -3.31 14.16 10.66
C HIS A 88 -1.91 13.82 11.16
N LYS A 89 -1.52 14.46 12.27
CA LYS A 89 -0.14 14.42 12.82
C LYS A 89 0.41 13.00 12.95
N LEU A 90 -0.36 12.08 13.53
CA LEU A 90 0.10 10.69 13.73
C LEU A 90 0.37 10.00 12.40
N THR A 91 -0.55 10.11 11.43
CA THR A 91 -0.35 9.53 10.09
C THR A 91 0.86 10.14 9.38
N TYR A 92 1.07 11.44 9.57
CA TYR A 92 2.25 12.12 9.04
C TYR A 92 3.55 11.55 9.63
N ASP A 93 3.63 11.37 10.95
CA ASP A 93 4.80 10.82 11.62
C ASP A 93 5.06 9.36 11.21
N GLN A 94 4.01 8.56 11.09
CA GLN A 94 4.10 7.19 10.57
C GLN A 94 4.61 7.18 9.13
N ALA A 95 4.07 8.05 8.25
CA ALA A 95 4.51 8.19 6.87
C ALA A 95 5.99 8.59 6.77
N GLN A 96 6.44 9.52 7.62
CA GLN A 96 7.85 9.92 7.66
C GLN A 96 8.77 8.77 8.05
N LEU A 97 8.36 7.95 9.01
CA LEU A 97 9.14 6.77 9.43
C LEU A 97 9.24 5.72 8.30
N GLU A 98 8.13 5.43 7.64
CA GLU A 98 8.13 4.51 6.48
C GLU A 98 9.00 5.03 5.32
N ARG A 99 8.92 6.33 5.03
CA ARG A 99 9.76 6.95 3.99
C ARG A 99 11.24 6.99 4.36
N ALA A 100 11.56 7.16 5.65
CA ALA A 100 12.93 7.11 6.14
C ALA A 100 13.56 5.73 5.94
N LEU A 101 12.78 4.64 6.15
CA LEU A 101 13.20 3.29 5.83
C LEU A 101 13.60 3.19 4.35
N LEU A 102 12.70 3.57 3.43
CA LEU A 102 12.96 3.49 1.98
C LEU A 102 14.21 4.30 1.57
N LYS A 103 14.33 5.51 2.10
CA LYS A 103 15.50 6.36 1.86
C LYS A 103 16.79 5.78 2.44
N GLY A 104 16.72 5.20 3.63
CA GLY A 104 17.88 4.63 4.33
C GLY A 104 18.50 3.42 3.62
N ILE A 105 17.67 2.64 2.93
CA ILE A 105 18.15 1.51 2.10
C ILE A 105 18.53 1.92 0.67
N GLY A 106 18.48 3.22 0.34
CA GLY A 106 18.75 3.71 -1.01
C GLY A 106 17.72 3.26 -2.04
N GLY A 107 16.51 2.92 -1.60
CA GLY A 107 15.47 2.35 -2.43
C GLY A 107 14.57 3.40 -3.10
N ASP A 108 13.93 2.95 -4.16
CA ASP A 108 12.89 3.66 -4.91
C ASP A 108 11.62 2.80 -5.02
N CYS A 109 10.68 3.21 -5.88
CA CYS A 109 9.43 2.48 -6.10
C CYS A 109 9.61 1.06 -6.69
N SER A 110 10.79 0.72 -7.20
CA SER A 110 11.10 -0.61 -7.74
C SER A 110 11.75 -1.54 -6.69
N THR A 111 12.22 -0.97 -5.59
CA THR A 111 12.90 -1.71 -4.51
C THR A 111 11.92 -2.68 -3.84
N ARG A 112 12.36 -3.92 -3.66
CA ARG A 112 11.56 -4.99 -3.04
C ARG A 112 11.51 -4.85 -1.53
N VAL A 113 10.95 -3.74 -1.06
CA VAL A 113 10.75 -3.43 0.35
C VAL A 113 9.26 -3.21 0.65
N ALA A 114 8.85 -3.64 1.81
CA ALA A 114 7.59 -3.29 2.42
C ALA A 114 7.86 -2.69 3.79
N GLY A 115 7.01 -1.79 4.26
CA GLY A 115 7.17 -1.17 5.57
C GLY A 115 5.86 -0.55 6.02
N HIS A 116 5.49 -0.82 7.25
CA HIS A 116 4.25 -0.33 7.83
C HIS A 116 4.49 0.16 9.24
N ALA A 117 4.20 1.42 9.47
CA ALA A 117 4.30 2.06 10.77
C ALA A 117 2.95 2.06 11.49
N THR A 118 2.93 1.59 12.72
CA THR A 118 1.73 1.48 13.55
C THR A 118 1.97 2.01 14.96
N GLY A 119 0.89 2.19 15.72
CA GLY A 119 0.95 2.71 17.08
C GLY A 119 1.17 4.22 17.13
N ASN A 120 1.27 4.75 18.35
CA ASN A 120 1.42 6.19 18.58
C ASN A 120 2.64 6.47 19.48
N ASN A 121 2.70 5.85 20.64
CA ASN A 121 3.79 6.08 21.61
C ASN A 121 4.16 4.76 22.27
N PRO A 122 5.18 4.05 21.74
CA PRO A 122 5.98 4.38 20.58
C PRO A 122 5.29 4.07 19.24
N ILE A 123 5.71 4.72 18.14
CA ILE A 123 5.43 4.27 16.79
C ILE A 123 6.36 3.08 16.50
N LYS A 124 5.79 1.99 16.01
CA LYS A 124 6.52 0.76 15.64
C LYS A 124 6.55 0.64 14.12
N LEU A 125 7.69 0.27 13.57
CA LEU A 125 7.86 -0.01 12.14
C LEU A 125 8.11 -1.50 11.95
N GLU A 126 7.22 -2.15 11.21
CA GLU A 126 7.44 -3.48 10.67
C GLU A 126 7.93 -3.36 9.22
N ALA A 127 8.97 -4.10 8.87
CA ALA A 127 9.54 -4.01 7.53
C ALA A 127 9.99 -5.37 7.01
N VAL A 128 9.85 -5.55 5.69
CA VAL A 128 10.33 -6.72 4.96
C VAL A 128 11.14 -6.25 3.76
N TYR A 129 12.35 -6.75 3.63
CA TYR A 129 13.25 -6.45 2.53
C TYR A 129 13.71 -7.74 1.84
N TYR A 130 13.63 -7.77 0.53
CA TYR A 130 14.08 -8.90 -0.29
C TYR A 130 15.30 -8.52 -1.09
N THR A 131 16.42 -9.17 -0.80
CA THR A 131 17.63 -9.10 -1.65
C THR A 131 17.42 -9.91 -2.91
N GLU A 132 18.02 -9.48 -4.01
CA GLU A 132 18.16 -10.34 -5.19
C GLU A 132 19.22 -11.40 -4.88
N ASN A 133 18.84 -12.66 -5.01
CA ASN A 133 19.78 -13.77 -5.11
C ASN A 133 20.13 -14.00 -6.57
#